data_275af99869e9b23fb169feef4dbad5cf
#
_entry.id   275af99869e9b23fb169feef4dbad5cf
#
_cell.length_a   1.000
_cell.length_b   1.000
_cell.length_c   1.000
_cell.angle_alpha   90.00
_cell.angle_beta   90.00
_cell.angle_gamma   90.00
#
_symmetry.space_group_name_H-M   'P 1'
#
loop_
_entity.id
_entity.type
_entity.pdbx_description
1 polymer ?
#
loop_
_entity_poly.entity_id
_entity_poly.type
_entity_poly.pdbx_seq_one_letter_code
_entity_poly.pdbx_strand_id
1 'polypeptide(L)'
;MPKLTVDGVEVEVPAGATVLQAIEATGKEVPRFCYHDRLSIAGNCRMCLVEIKPGPPKPAASCAMPAGENMEVFTSSPMVEHARKGVMEMLLINHPLDCPICDQGGECDLQDQAMSYGGGASRYEEMKRAVPDKYMGPLVKTIMTRCIHCTRCVRFVDEVAGVPTIGALGRGGATEISTLEAGINSELSGNIIDLCPVGALTSRPYEFVARPWELSKTESVDVMDAVGSNIRVDARGPEVLRVLPRLNEDVNEEWISDKTRFAIDGLKRQRLDTPYVRGADGRLKATSWTAALNVVAEKLKATAPEKIAVIAGDQVDAEAMFAAKALFESIGVQNIDCRQDGMKIAPGTPRGGYILNEGLSGVEKSDRLLLIGSDPRREAAVFGARIRKRWLEGNFKVGVVGEIGDQTYPTELVSLESAAEFLQGAARPMVIVGAGALARADGASVLAHARSLATVTDEWVGFGVLHTAASRVAGLDLSFLPGPEGQDVAGMLAGIKTGGIETVFLLGADEINFESLKGAFVIYQGAVGDDGAG
;
A
#
# COMPACT_ATOMS: atom_id res chain seq x y z
N MET A 1 32.67 -13.74 7.47
CA MET A 1 31.54 -14.22 6.67
C MET A 1 31.76 -15.71 6.44
N PRO A 2 30.84 -16.61 6.81
CA PRO A 2 31.03 -18.06 6.60
C PRO A 2 31.04 -18.40 5.12
N LYS A 3 31.97 -19.31 4.75
CA LYS A 3 32.05 -19.92 3.43
C LYS A 3 31.56 -21.34 3.49
N LEU A 4 30.66 -21.70 2.58
CA LEU A 4 30.07 -23.02 2.48
C LEU A 4 29.86 -23.42 1.03
N THR A 5 29.54 -24.67 0.81
CA THR A 5 29.30 -25.21 -0.53
C THR A 5 27.85 -25.68 -0.64
N VAL A 6 27.16 -25.24 -1.68
CA VAL A 6 25.79 -25.69 -2.01
C VAL A 6 25.81 -26.47 -3.32
N ASP A 7 25.56 -27.76 -3.25
CA ASP A 7 25.63 -28.70 -4.39
C ASP A 7 26.90 -28.50 -5.26
N GLY A 8 28.04 -28.32 -4.61
CA GLY A 8 29.33 -28.12 -5.26
C GLY A 8 29.67 -26.68 -5.68
N VAL A 9 28.80 -25.70 -5.42
CA VAL A 9 29.05 -24.27 -5.65
C VAL A 9 29.45 -23.60 -4.36
N GLU A 10 30.62 -22.97 -4.30
CA GLU A 10 31.05 -22.17 -3.15
C GLU A 10 30.27 -20.87 -3.07
N VAL A 11 29.87 -20.50 -1.87
CA VAL A 11 29.16 -19.26 -1.55
C VAL A 11 29.63 -18.70 -0.21
N GLU A 12 29.74 -17.38 -0.14
CA GLU A 12 30.03 -16.64 1.08
C GLU A 12 28.81 -15.80 1.46
N VAL A 13 28.36 -15.87 2.70
CA VAL A 13 27.16 -15.18 3.17
C VAL A 13 27.44 -14.35 4.42
N PRO A 14 26.63 -13.34 4.75
CA PRO A 14 26.75 -12.59 5.98
C PRO A 14 26.70 -13.48 7.22
N ALA A 15 27.38 -13.07 8.31
CA ALA A 15 27.27 -13.76 9.58
C ALA A 15 25.81 -13.71 10.09
N GLY A 16 25.28 -14.85 10.52
CA GLY A 16 23.89 -14.99 10.95
C GLY A 16 22.90 -15.34 9.85
N ALA A 17 23.32 -15.36 8.57
CA ALA A 17 22.50 -15.86 7.48
C ALA A 17 22.12 -17.33 7.68
N THR A 18 20.96 -17.72 7.18
CA THR A 18 20.50 -19.12 7.20
C THR A 18 21.06 -19.91 6.00
N VAL A 19 21.04 -21.23 6.13
CA VAL A 19 21.38 -22.12 5.01
C VAL A 19 20.47 -21.88 3.81
N LEU A 20 19.19 -21.53 4.04
CA LEU A 20 18.26 -21.18 2.95
C LEU A 20 18.75 -19.96 2.17
N GLN A 21 19.14 -18.89 2.86
CA GLN A 21 19.68 -17.68 2.20
C GLN A 21 20.99 -17.97 1.45
N ALA A 22 21.83 -18.89 1.97
CA ALA A 22 23.02 -19.33 1.25
C ALA A 22 22.68 -20.11 -0.03
N ILE A 23 21.62 -20.92 -0.02
CA ILE A 23 21.12 -21.63 -1.21
C ILE A 23 20.61 -20.62 -2.26
N GLU A 24 19.82 -19.65 -1.85
CA GLU A 24 19.27 -18.61 -2.73
C GLU A 24 20.38 -17.74 -3.36
N ALA A 25 21.46 -17.45 -2.61
CA ALA A 25 22.62 -16.74 -3.13
C ALA A 25 23.34 -17.48 -4.27
N THR A 26 23.16 -18.80 -4.40
CA THR A 26 23.65 -19.60 -5.55
C THR A 26 22.68 -19.64 -6.73
N GLY A 27 21.53 -18.95 -6.64
CA GLY A 27 20.47 -18.99 -7.65
C GLY A 27 19.63 -20.27 -7.64
N LYS A 28 19.76 -21.09 -6.60
CA LYS A 28 18.97 -22.32 -6.44
C LYS A 28 17.77 -22.07 -5.52
N GLU A 29 16.71 -22.82 -5.78
CA GLU A 29 15.50 -22.78 -4.97
C GLU A 29 15.29 -24.06 -4.17
N VAL A 30 14.74 -23.90 -2.96
CA VAL A 30 14.27 -24.97 -2.10
C VAL A 30 12.83 -24.71 -1.73
N PRO A 31 11.92 -25.71 -1.87
CA PRO A 31 10.50 -25.52 -1.59
C PRO A 31 10.25 -25.16 -0.12
N ARG A 32 9.28 -24.29 0.11
CA ARG A 32 8.92 -23.80 1.45
C ARG A 32 7.48 -23.33 1.52
N PHE A 33 6.86 -23.39 2.71
CA PHE A 33 5.54 -22.82 2.97
C PHE A 33 5.55 -21.84 4.13
N CYS A 34 6.16 -22.18 5.27
CA CYS A 34 6.09 -21.33 6.44
C CYS A 34 7.07 -20.16 6.41
N TYR A 35 8.23 -20.30 5.78
CA TYR A 35 9.21 -19.24 5.66
C TYR A 35 8.72 -18.13 4.74
N HIS A 36 8.99 -16.91 5.15
CA HIS A 36 8.80 -15.69 4.36
C HIS A 36 9.88 -14.69 4.75
N ASP A 37 10.45 -13.99 3.78
CA ASP A 37 11.64 -13.15 3.98
C ASP A 37 11.41 -12.00 4.97
N ARG A 38 10.15 -11.57 5.11
CA ARG A 38 9.76 -10.44 5.95
C ARG A 38 9.10 -10.83 7.27
N LEU A 39 9.08 -12.12 7.59
CA LEU A 39 8.46 -12.62 8.82
C LEU A 39 9.47 -13.46 9.60
N SER A 40 9.30 -13.54 10.90
CA SER A 40 10.12 -14.40 11.76
C SER A 40 10.09 -15.85 11.30
N ILE A 41 11.14 -16.60 11.59
CA ILE A 41 11.31 -17.99 11.16
C ILE A 41 10.44 -18.92 12.01
N ALA A 42 9.43 -19.54 11.40
CA ALA A 42 8.58 -20.54 12.08
C ALA A 42 9.17 -21.96 12.07
N GLY A 43 9.84 -22.38 10.98
CA GLY A 43 10.47 -23.69 10.87
C GLY A 43 9.55 -24.91 10.99
N ASN A 44 8.23 -24.74 10.83
CA ASN A 44 7.19 -25.73 11.15
C ASN A 44 6.72 -26.58 9.97
N CYS A 45 6.75 -26.08 8.73
CA CYS A 45 6.27 -26.85 7.57
C CYS A 45 7.20 -27.97 7.14
N ARG A 46 8.51 -27.87 7.42
CA ARG A 46 9.55 -28.84 7.10
C ARG A 46 9.75 -29.12 5.61
N MET A 47 9.21 -28.31 4.72
CA MET A 47 9.37 -28.52 3.29
C MET A 47 10.77 -28.14 2.77
N CYS A 48 11.45 -27.20 3.46
CA CYS A 48 12.79 -26.71 3.12
C CYS A 48 13.95 -27.63 3.59
N LEU A 49 13.68 -28.92 3.77
CA LEU A 49 14.71 -29.88 4.23
C LEU A 49 15.84 -30.04 3.22
N VAL A 50 17.07 -30.06 3.73
CA VAL A 50 18.32 -30.29 2.99
C VAL A 50 19.23 -31.24 3.75
N GLU A 51 20.20 -31.88 3.07
CA GLU A 51 21.27 -32.63 3.71
C GLU A 51 22.47 -31.70 3.97
N ILE A 52 23.08 -31.78 5.16
CA ILE A 52 24.23 -30.95 5.52
C ILE A 52 25.36 -31.85 6.02
N LYS A 53 26.57 -31.61 5.52
CA LYS A 53 27.80 -32.26 5.96
C LYS A 53 28.85 -31.22 6.40
N PRO A 54 29.66 -31.50 7.42
CA PRO A 54 29.49 -32.60 8.40
C PRO A 54 28.24 -32.41 9.26
N GLY A 55 27.52 -33.47 9.54
CA GLY A 55 26.30 -33.41 10.36
C GLY A 55 25.66 -34.78 10.61
N PRO A 56 24.57 -34.82 11.38
CA PRO A 56 23.86 -36.07 11.62
C PRO A 56 23.21 -36.61 10.35
N PRO A 57 23.04 -37.93 10.20
CA PRO A 57 22.43 -38.56 9.03
C PRO A 57 20.90 -38.35 8.97
N LYS A 58 20.45 -37.10 9.03
CA LYS A 58 19.05 -36.68 8.96
C LYS A 58 18.95 -35.33 8.26
N PRO A 59 17.86 -35.06 7.52
CA PRO A 59 17.68 -33.78 6.87
C PRO A 59 17.45 -32.65 7.88
N ALA A 60 17.94 -31.45 7.56
CA ALA A 60 17.82 -30.23 8.36
C ALA A 60 16.92 -29.20 7.66
N ALA A 61 16.20 -28.39 8.43
CA ALA A 61 15.39 -27.31 7.90
C ALA A 61 16.29 -26.12 7.54
N SER A 62 16.52 -25.88 6.26
CA SER A 62 17.44 -24.84 5.79
C SER A 62 17.05 -23.43 6.24
N CYS A 63 15.76 -23.14 6.35
CA CYS A 63 15.25 -21.83 6.79
C CYS A 63 15.58 -21.48 8.25
N ALA A 64 15.85 -22.50 9.11
CA ALA A 64 16.11 -22.32 10.53
C ALA A 64 17.54 -22.71 10.95
N MET A 65 18.33 -23.22 10.01
CA MET A 65 19.71 -23.61 10.26
C MET A 65 20.65 -22.46 9.91
N PRO A 66 21.44 -21.94 10.86
CA PRO A 66 22.47 -20.95 10.56
C PRO A 66 23.52 -21.51 9.59
N ALA A 67 23.93 -20.70 8.60
CA ALA A 67 25.04 -21.04 7.73
C ALA A 67 26.36 -21.02 8.53
N GLY A 68 27.14 -22.10 8.43
CA GLY A 68 28.41 -22.27 9.11
C GLY A 68 29.57 -22.48 8.15
N GLU A 69 30.78 -22.29 8.66
CA GLU A 69 32.01 -22.46 7.89
C GLU A 69 32.20 -23.92 7.48
N ASN A 70 32.63 -24.13 6.20
CA ASN A 70 32.91 -25.43 5.60
C ASN A 70 31.72 -26.42 5.60
N MET A 71 30.46 -25.90 5.64
CA MET A 71 29.30 -26.76 5.42
C MET A 71 29.19 -27.16 3.94
N GLU A 72 28.86 -28.41 3.70
CA GLU A 72 28.44 -28.91 2.39
C GLU A 72 26.93 -29.17 2.43
N VAL A 73 26.19 -28.43 1.65
CA VAL A 73 24.72 -28.49 1.58
C VAL A 73 24.29 -29.15 0.28
N PHE A 74 23.44 -30.18 0.40
CA PHE A 74 22.87 -30.89 -0.75
C PHE A 74 21.36 -30.66 -0.78
N THR A 75 20.88 -30.06 -1.89
CA THR A 75 19.48 -29.68 -2.05
C THR A 75 18.61 -30.75 -2.68
N SER A 76 19.20 -31.79 -3.31
CA SER A 76 18.52 -32.84 -4.06
C SER A 76 19.13 -34.24 -3.89
N SER A 77 19.68 -34.53 -2.70
CA SER A 77 20.11 -35.90 -2.41
C SER A 77 18.92 -36.86 -2.26
N PRO A 78 19.10 -38.18 -2.45
CA PRO A 78 18.02 -39.18 -2.26
C PRO A 78 17.34 -39.08 -0.89
N MET A 79 18.10 -38.73 0.15
CA MET A 79 17.56 -38.47 1.49
C MET A 79 16.59 -37.28 1.49
N VAL A 80 16.97 -36.19 0.85
CA VAL A 80 16.17 -34.96 0.77
C VAL A 80 14.89 -35.19 -0.05
N GLU A 81 14.99 -35.83 -1.21
CA GLU A 81 13.83 -36.16 -2.06
C GLU A 81 12.82 -37.03 -1.32
N HIS A 82 13.31 -38.08 -0.66
CA HIS A 82 12.43 -38.94 0.13
C HIS A 82 11.77 -38.19 1.29
N ALA A 83 12.51 -37.33 1.99
CA ALA A 83 11.98 -36.53 3.09
C ALA A 83 10.91 -35.53 2.61
N ARG A 84 11.14 -34.80 1.52
CA ARG A 84 10.17 -33.85 0.96
C ARG A 84 8.90 -34.55 0.49
N LYS A 85 9.02 -35.70 -0.17
CA LYS A 85 7.87 -36.51 -0.57
C LYS A 85 7.02 -36.91 0.66
N GLY A 86 7.66 -37.33 1.75
CA GLY A 86 6.95 -37.63 2.99
C GLY A 86 6.28 -36.41 3.63
N VAL A 87 6.96 -35.24 3.59
CA VAL A 87 6.36 -33.97 4.07
C VAL A 87 5.13 -33.61 3.24
N MET A 88 5.19 -33.73 1.90
CA MET A 88 4.02 -33.48 1.05
C MET A 88 2.87 -34.41 1.36
N GLU A 89 3.12 -35.70 1.58
CA GLU A 89 2.07 -36.64 2.01
C GLU A 89 1.41 -36.15 3.31
N MET A 90 2.20 -35.73 4.32
CA MET A 90 1.66 -35.25 5.58
C MET A 90 0.83 -33.97 5.42
N LEU A 91 1.23 -33.03 4.57
CA LEU A 91 0.46 -31.81 4.29
C LEU A 91 -0.86 -32.11 3.57
N LEU A 92 -0.90 -33.16 2.73
CA LEU A 92 -2.05 -33.53 1.94
C LEU A 92 -3.04 -34.47 2.67
N ILE A 93 -2.64 -35.11 3.78
CA ILE A 93 -3.49 -36.04 4.53
C ILE A 93 -4.89 -35.45 4.79
N ASN A 94 -4.96 -34.25 5.36
CA ASN A 94 -6.22 -33.59 5.71
C ASN A 94 -6.62 -32.50 4.73
N HIS A 95 -5.81 -32.23 3.71
CA HIS A 95 -6.16 -31.21 2.72
C HIS A 95 -7.34 -31.69 1.86
N PRO A 96 -8.45 -30.90 1.72
CA PRO A 96 -9.62 -31.33 0.97
C PRO A 96 -9.36 -31.34 -0.55
N LEU A 97 -10.13 -32.13 -1.29
CA LEU A 97 -10.07 -32.20 -2.75
C LEU A 97 -10.86 -31.06 -3.41
N ASP A 98 -10.62 -29.84 -2.97
CA ASP A 98 -11.40 -28.65 -3.31
C ASP A 98 -10.84 -27.84 -4.50
N CYS A 99 -9.75 -28.26 -5.14
CA CYS A 99 -9.10 -27.45 -6.19
C CYS A 99 -10.06 -26.89 -7.25
N PRO A 100 -11.09 -27.64 -7.73
CA PRO A 100 -12.05 -27.13 -8.70
C PRO A 100 -12.91 -25.97 -8.20
N ILE A 101 -13.15 -25.88 -6.90
CA ILE A 101 -13.97 -24.84 -6.25
C ILE A 101 -13.13 -23.89 -5.36
N CYS A 102 -11.81 -24.00 -5.38
CA CYS A 102 -10.91 -23.20 -4.59
C CYS A 102 -10.42 -21.99 -5.40
N ASP A 103 -10.60 -20.77 -4.87
CA ASP A 103 -10.15 -19.55 -5.56
C ASP A 103 -8.62 -19.47 -5.74
N GLN A 104 -7.84 -20.22 -4.93
CA GLN A 104 -6.39 -20.34 -5.09
C GLN A 104 -5.99 -21.29 -6.24
N GLY A 105 -6.92 -22.03 -6.84
CA GLY A 105 -6.64 -23.01 -7.89
C GLY A 105 -5.98 -22.38 -9.11
N GLY A 106 -4.76 -22.86 -9.48
CA GLY A 106 -3.93 -22.33 -10.57
C GLY A 106 -2.89 -21.29 -10.16
N GLU A 107 -2.87 -20.86 -8.89
CA GLU A 107 -1.84 -20.01 -8.28
C GLU A 107 -1.54 -20.46 -6.84
N CYS A 108 -1.58 -21.74 -6.58
CA CYS A 108 -1.48 -22.33 -5.24
C CYS A 108 -0.12 -23.01 -5.05
N ASP A 109 0.68 -22.49 -4.11
CA ASP A 109 1.99 -23.06 -3.78
C ASP A 109 1.91 -24.55 -3.43
N LEU A 110 0.82 -24.98 -2.77
CA LEU A 110 0.65 -26.39 -2.42
C LEU A 110 0.41 -27.27 -3.66
N GLN A 111 -0.34 -26.77 -4.66
CA GLN A 111 -0.51 -27.51 -5.94
C GLN A 111 0.84 -27.65 -6.65
N ASP A 112 1.58 -26.54 -6.82
CA ASP A 112 2.83 -26.52 -7.56
C ASP A 112 3.90 -27.38 -6.89
N GLN A 113 4.02 -27.29 -5.56
CA GLN A 113 4.97 -28.12 -4.81
C GLN A 113 4.51 -29.58 -4.71
N ALA A 114 3.20 -29.87 -4.69
CA ALA A 114 2.71 -31.25 -4.74
C ALA A 114 3.03 -31.92 -6.09
N MET A 115 2.92 -31.17 -7.18
CA MET A 115 3.30 -31.63 -8.53
C MET A 115 4.82 -31.89 -8.64
N SER A 116 5.63 -30.99 -8.07
CA SER A 116 7.09 -31.04 -8.20
C SER A 116 7.75 -32.05 -7.25
N TYR A 117 7.25 -32.23 -6.03
CA TYR A 117 7.90 -32.97 -4.95
C TYR A 117 7.03 -34.08 -4.35
N GLY A 118 5.78 -34.18 -4.72
CA GLY A 118 4.83 -35.14 -4.15
C GLY A 118 4.86 -36.50 -4.83
N GLY A 119 3.93 -37.37 -4.42
CA GLY A 119 3.66 -38.66 -5.03
C GLY A 119 2.39 -38.61 -5.90
N GLY A 120 2.30 -39.53 -6.88
CA GLY A 120 1.14 -39.62 -7.78
C GLY A 120 -0.13 -40.20 -7.17
N ALA A 121 -0.10 -40.73 -5.92
CA ALA A 121 -1.23 -41.33 -5.24
C ALA A 121 -1.19 -41.12 -3.73
N SER A 122 -2.34 -41.11 -3.11
CA SER A 122 -2.48 -41.08 -1.63
C SER A 122 -2.51 -42.50 -1.08
N ARG A 123 -1.84 -42.72 0.06
CA ARG A 123 -1.93 -43.95 0.86
C ARG A 123 -2.86 -43.81 2.05
N TYR A 124 -3.50 -42.65 2.19
CA TYR A 124 -4.40 -42.30 3.30
C TYR A 124 -5.84 -42.66 2.94
N GLU A 125 -6.44 -43.54 3.70
CA GLU A 125 -7.78 -44.09 3.48
C GLU A 125 -8.78 -43.64 4.53
N GLU A 126 -8.33 -42.96 5.59
CA GLU A 126 -9.20 -42.46 6.64
C GLU A 126 -9.93 -41.17 6.24
N MET A 127 -10.96 -40.81 7.00
CA MET A 127 -11.69 -39.56 6.80
C MET A 127 -10.79 -38.34 7.08
N LYS A 128 -10.77 -37.41 6.13
CA LYS A 128 -10.07 -36.14 6.30
C LYS A 128 -10.74 -35.29 7.38
N ARG A 129 -9.91 -34.60 8.16
CA ARG A 129 -10.38 -33.66 9.17
C ARG A 129 -11.12 -32.48 8.53
N ALA A 130 -12.27 -32.10 9.10
CA ALA A 130 -12.97 -30.86 8.76
C ALA A 130 -12.75 -29.83 9.88
N VAL A 131 -12.58 -28.58 9.50
CA VAL A 131 -12.39 -27.44 10.43
C VAL A 131 -13.46 -26.39 10.11
N PRO A 132 -14.22 -25.89 11.10
CA PRO A 132 -15.19 -24.83 10.89
C PRO A 132 -14.52 -23.55 10.40
N ASP A 133 -15.19 -22.85 9.51
CA ASP A 133 -14.74 -21.54 9.05
C ASP A 133 -14.77 -20.51 10.17
N LYS A 134 -13.92 -19.52 10.07
CA LYS A 134 -13.77 -18.45 11.06
C LYS A 134 -14.13 -17.12 10.44
N TYR A 135 -14.62 -16.19 11.24
CA TYR A 135 -14.83 -14.83 10.80
C TYR A 135 -13.52 -14.02 10.99
N MET A 136 -12.90 -13.59 9.90
CA MET A 136 -11.68 -12.79 9.90
C MET A 136 -11.89 -11.35 9.36
N GLY A 137 -13.13 -10.86 9.43
CA GLY A 137 -13.50 -9.56 8.92
C GLY A 137 -14.29 -9.63 7.60
N PRO A 138 -14.72 -8.49 7.06
CA PRO A 138 -15.57 -8.44 5.86
C PRO A 138 -14.83 -8.74 4.55
N LEU A 139 -13.51 -8.58 4.53
CA LEU A 139 -12.69 -8.64 3.31
C LEU A 139 -12.09 -10.02 3.04
N VAL A 140 -11.86 -10.80 4.10
CA VAL A 140 -11.20 -12.10 4.02
C VAL A 140 -12.22 -13.22 4.17
N LYS A 141 -12.28 -14.10 3.16
CA LYS A 141 -13.01 -15.34 3.22
C LYS A 141 -12.12 -16.44 3.80
N THR A 142 -12.69 -17.28 4.65
CA THR A 142 -11.99 -18.41 5.25
C THR A 142 -12.58 -19.73 4.83
N ILE A 143 -11.74 -20.72 4.51
CA ILE A 143 -12.08 -22.13 4.39
C ILE A 143 -10.96 -22.89 5.13
N MET A 144 -11.13 -22.99 6.46
CA MET A 144 -10.04 -23.40 7.36
C MET A 144 -9.64 -24.85 7.24
N THR A 145 -10.49 -25.69 6.65
CA THR A 145 -10.12 -27.08 6.28
C THR A 145 -8.94 -27.13 5.31
N ARG A 146 -8.73 -26.09 4.50
CA ARG A 146 -7.59 -25.98 3.55
C ARG A 146 -6.29 -25.51 4.21
N CYS A 147 -6.33 -25.07 5.46
CA CYS A 147 -5.17 -24.51 6.16
C CYS A 147 -4.09 -25.57 6.42
N ILE A 148 -2.85 -25.26 6.08
CA ILE A 148 -1.66 -26.11 6.33
C ILE A 148 -0.84 -25.67 7.56
N HIS A 149 -1.39 -24.80 8.39
CA HIS A 149 -0.81 -24.32 9.64
C HIS A 149 0.60 -23.68 9.49
N CYS A 150 0.86 -23.02 8.38
CA CYS A 150 2.15 -22.36 8.12
C CYS A 150 2.40 -21.13 9.01
N THR A 151 1.37 -20.60 9.66
CA THR A 151 1.39 -19.43 10.57
C THR A 151 1.85 -18.10 9.94
N ARG A 152 1.97 -18.01 8.62
CA ARG A 152 2.32 -16.72 7.96
C ARG A 152 1.33 -15.61 8.33
N CYS A 153 0.02 -15.87 8.28
CA CYS A 153 -1.02 -14.90 8.64
C CYS A 153 -0.92 -14.45 10.10
N VAL A 154 -0.66 -15.36 11.04
CA VAL A 154 -0.51 -15.03 12.46
C VAL A 154 0.68 -14.11 12.68
N ARG A 155 1.84 -14.45 12.11
CA ARG A 155 3.05 -13.63 12.23
C ARG A 155 2.90 -12.27 11.54
N PHE A 156 2.26 -12.21 10.39
CA PHE A 156 1.99 -10.94 9.71
C PHE A 156 1.14 -9.99 10.56
N VAL A 157 0.04 -10.51 11.11
CA VAL A 157 -0.88 -9.70 11.92
C VAL A 157 -0.20 -9.17 13.18
N ASP A 158 0.68 -9.97 13.79
CA ASP A 158 1.48 -9.56 14.94
C ASP A 158 2.66 -8.65 14.57
N GLU A 159 3.53 -9.09 13.68
CA GLU A 159 4.82 -8.45 13.41
C GLU A 159 4.68 -7.20 12.51
N VAL A 160 3.93 -7.30 11.43
CA VAL A 160 3.81 -6.23 10.41
C VAL A 160 2.62 -5.32 10.70
N ALA A 161 1.42 -5.89 10.82
CA ALA A 161 0.22 -5.10 11.07
C ALA A 161 0.10 -4.60 12.53
N GLY A 162 0.71 -5.29 13.49
CA GLY A 162 0.73 -4.91 14.90
C GLY A 162 -0.61 -5.02 15.61
N VAL A 163 -1.50 -5.90 15.13
CA VAL A 163 -2.83 -6.15 15.69
C VAL A 163 -3.01 -7.66 15.90
N PRO A 164 -2.47 -8.27 16.98
CA PRO A 164 -2.39 -9.71 17.20
C PRO A 164 -3.77 -10.32 17.52
N THR A 165 -4.72 -10.21 16.57
CA THR A 165 -6.12 -10.66 16.74
C THR A 165 -6.37 -12.07 16.28
N ILE A 166 -5.39 -12.75 15.66
CA ILE A 166 -5.48 -14.17 15.28
C ILE A 166 -4.34 -14.98 15.89
N GLY A 167 -4.58 -16.24 16.11
CA GLY A 167 -3.61 -17.13 16.71
C GLY A 167 -3.84 -18.61 16.39
N ALA A 168 -2.88 -19.45 16.76
CA ALA A 168 -3.01 -20.91 16.72
C ALA A 168 -3.61 -21.38 18.04
N LEU A 169 -4.84 -21.84 18.04
CA LEU A 169 -5.57 -22.33 19.20
C LEU A 169 -5.57 -23.86 19.24
N GLY A 170 -5.66 -24.44 20.43
CA GLY A 170 -5.61 -25.88 20.60
C GLY A 170 -4.19 -26.45 20.50
N ARG A 171 -4.09 -27.78 20.40
CA ARG A 171 -2.81 -28.48 20.28
C ARG A 171 -2.93 -29.78 19.49
N GLY A 172 -1.80 -30.23 18.92
CA GLY A 172 -1.73 -31.46 18.14
C GLY A 172 -2.71 -31.46 16.95
N GLY A 173 -3.42 -32.53 16.76
CA GLY A 173 -4.41 -32.67 15.68
C GLY A 173 -5.62 -31.72 15.79
N ALA A 174 -5.85 -31.11 16.96
CA ALA A 174 -6.92 -30.14 17.18
C ALA A 174 -6.46 -28.67 17.05
N THR A 175 -5.23 -28.41 16.61
CA THR A 175 -4.74 -27.04 16.39
C THR A 175 -5.50 -26.39 15.24
N GLU A 176 -5.98 -25.17 15.45
CA GLU A 176 -6.70 -24.36 14.45
C GLU A 176 -6.16 -22.94 14.46
N ILE A 177 -6.06 -22.30 13.27
CA ILE A 177 -5.88 -20.86 13.17
C ILE A 177 -7.25 -20.23 13.33
N SER A 178 -7.38 -19.35 14.31
CA SER A 178 -8.65 -18.70 14.64
C SER A 178 -8.45 -17.27 15.12
N THR A 179 -9.51 -16.49 15.06
CA THR A 179 -9.56 -15.17 15.66
C THR A 179 -9.65 -15.25 17.19
N LEU A 180 -8.95 -14.36 17.86
CA LEU A 180 -9.03 -14.14 19.31
C LEU A 180 -10.12 -13.14 19.67
N GLU A 181 -10.48 -12.28 18.72
CA GLU A 181 -11.52 -11.24 18.79
C GLU A 181 -12.48 -11.34 17.59
N ALA A 182 -13.32 -10.33 17.39
CA ALA A 182 -14.36 -10.32 16.36
C ALA A 182 -13.87 -10.28 14.90
N GLY A 183 -12.57 -10.27 14.65
CA GLY A 183 -11.97 -10.24 13.31
C GLY A 183 -10.65 -9.49 13.29
N ILE A 184 -10.05 -9.38 12.10
CA ILE A 184 -8.83 -8.59 11.89
C ILE A 184 -9.24 -7.14 11.65
N ASN A 185 -8.81 -6.24 12.54
CA ASN A 185 -9.05 -4.81 12.42
C ASN A 185 -7.73 -4.09 12.12
N SER A 186 -7.34 -4.10 10.86
CA SER A 186 -6.12 -3.47 10.37
C SER A 186 -6.34 -2.95 8.95
N GLU A 187 -5.73 -1.84 8.64
CA GLU A 187 -5.67 -1.22 7.32
C GLU A 187 -4.86 -2.05 6.30
N LEU A 188 -4.22 -3.12 6.77
CA LEU A 188 -3.37 -4.04 6.00
C LEU A 188 -3.95 -5.47 5.96
N SER A 189 -5.20 -5.68 6.39
CA SER A 189 -5.76 -7.02 6.60
C SER A 189 -5.75 -7.89 5.33
N GLY A 190 -5.92 -7.31 4.15
CA GLY A 190 -5.92 -8.02 2.87
C GLY A 190 -4.60 -8.70 2.50
N ASN A 191 -3.47 -8.30 3.10
CA ASN A 191 -2.17 -8.93 2.79
C ASN A 191 -2.07 -10.39 3.26
N ILE A 192 -2.89 -10.83 4.23
CA ILE A 192 -2.91 -12.24 4.62
C ILE A 192 -3.45 -13.16 3.52
N ILE A 193 -4.17 -12.60 2.54
CA ILE A 193 -4.65 -13.33 1.35
C ILE A 193 -3.46 -13.75 0.49
N ASP A 194 -2.56 -12.81 0.18
CA ASP A 194 -1.38 -13.06 -0.64
C ASP A 194 -0.34 -13.95 0.09
N LEU A 195 -0.23 -13.75 1.41
CA LEU A 195 0.67 -14.54 2.26
C LEU A 195 0.22 -15.99 2.42
N CYS A 196 -1.07 -16.28 2.26
CA CYS A 196 -1.59 -17.62 2.45
C CYS A 196 -1.19 -18.51 1.26
N PRO A 197 -0.33 -19.54 1.45
CA PRO A 197 0.16 -20.37 0.36
C PRO A 197 -0.90 -21.33 -0.20
N VAL A 198 -2.12 -21.30 0.36
CA VAL A 198 -3.23 -22.18 0.01
C VAL A 198 -4.54 -21.40 0.03
N GLY A 199 -5.62 -21.97 -0.48
CA GLY A 199 -6.95 -21.34 -0.50
C GLY A 199 -7.69 -21.35 0.85
N ALA A 200 -6.98 -21.28 1.97
CA ALA A 200 -7.60 -21.18 3.29
C ALA A 200 -8.05 -19.75 3.60
N LEU A 201 -7.33 -18.75 3.11
CA LEU A 201 -7.64 -17.32 3.21
C LEU A 201 -7.68 -16.77 1.78
N THR A 202 -8.82 -16.25 1.37
CA THR A 202 -9.02 -15.71 0.02
C THR A 202 -9.78 -14.39 0.08
N SER A 203 -9.77 -13.63 -1.02
CA SER A 203 -10.50 -12.36 -1.10
C SER A 203 -12.00 -12.62 -1.20
N ARG A 204 -12.79 -12.10 -0.26
CA ARG A 204 -14.25 -12.20 -0.31
C ARG A 204 -14.85 -11.47 -1.52
N PRO A 205 -14.44 -10.25 -1.88
CA PRO A 205 -14.94 -9.57 -3.08
C PRO A 205 -14.62 -10.27 -4.40
N TYR A 206 -13.55 -11.09 -4.43
CA TYR A 206 -13.11 -11.83 -5.61
C TYR A 206 -13.60 -13.29 -5.64
N GLU A 207 -14.36 -13.72 -4.65
CA GLU A 207 -14.83 -15.10 -4.51
C GLU A 207 -15.52 -15.62 -5.78
N PHE A 208 -14.98 -16.69 -6.38
CA PHE A 208 -15.49 -17.37 -7.59
C PHE A 208 -15.61 -16.50 -8.85
N VAL A 209 -14.92 -15.36 -8.92
CA VAL A 209 -15.05 -14.41 -10.04
C VAL A 209 -14.28 -14.87 -11.28
N ALA A 210 -13.03 -15.27 -11.15
CA ALA A 210 -12.19 -15.69 -12.28
C ALA A 210 -11.05 -16.62 -11.85
N ARG A 211 -10.45 -17.30 -12.84
CA ARG A 211 -9.23 -18.07 -12.66
C ARG A 211 -8.01 -17.25 -13.07
N PRO A 212 -6.81 -17.50 -12.47
CA PRO A 212 -5.62 -16.68 -12.73
C PRO A 212 -5.18 -16.67 -14.20
N TRP A 213 -5.46 -17.72 -14.95
CA TRP A 213 -5.13 -17.79 -16.39
C TRP A 213 -6.10 -17.03 -17.30
N GLU A 214 -7.25 -16.60 -16.78
CA GLU A 214 -8.21 -15.75 -17.51
C GLU A 214 -7.85 -14.28 -17.46
N LEU A 215 -6.86 -13.90 -16.63
CA LEU A 215 -6.56 -12.52 -16.30
C LEU A 215 -5.41 -11.97 -17.12
N SER A 216 -5.60 -10.78 -17.64
CA SER A 216 -4.51 -9.91 -18.08
C SER A 216 -3.91 -9.19 -16.88
N LYS A 217 -2.57 -9.15 -16.80
CA LYS A 217 -1.82 -8.59 -15.68
C LYS A 217 -1.10 -7.34 -16.13
N THR A 218 -1.36 -6.20 -15.48
CA THR A 218 -0.75 -4.92 -15.81
C THR A 218 -0.07 -4.35 -14.56
N GLU A 219 1.21 -4.01 -14.67
CA GLU A 219 1.92 -3.31 -13.63
C GLU A 219 1.49 -1.85 -13.56
N SER A 220 1.31 -1.33 -12.34
CA SER A 220 0.88 0.03 -12.10
C SER A 220 1.39 0.55 -10.76
N VAL A 221 0.96 1.75 -10.40
CA VAL A 221 1.22 2.41 -9.12
C VAL A 221 -0.11 2.82 -8.51
N ASP A 222 -0.24 2.67 -7.20
CA ASP A 222 -1.42 3.08 -6.46
C ASP A 222 -1.55 4.62 -6.41
N VAL A 223 -2.78 5.09 -6.57
CA VAL A 223 -3.14 6.52 -6.48
C VAL A 223 -4.14 6.81 -5.36
N MET A 224 -4.46 5.81 -4.53
CA MET A 224 -5.44 5.96 -3.44
C MET A 224 -4.85 6.67 -2.22
N ASP A 225 -3.52 6.71 -2.13
CA ASP A 225 -2.78 7.53 -1.17
C ASP A 225 -1.47 8.04 -1.82
N ALA A 226 -0.69 8.83 -1.09
CA ALA A 226 0.55 9.40 -1.60
C ALA A 226 1.80 8.52 -1.39
N VAL A 227 1.64 7.28 -0.93
CA VAL A 227 2.74 6.30 -0.80
C VAL A 227 3.25 5.89 -2.18
N GLY A 228 2.33 5.74 -3.14
CA GLY A 228 2.68 5.28 -4.48
C GLY A 228 3.07 3.79 -4.49
N SER A 229 2.36 2.96 -3.73
CA SER A 229 2.60 1.52 -3.66
C SER A 229 2.62 0.89 -5.05
N ASN A 230 3.63 0.05 -5.31
CA ASN A 230 3.73 -0.69 -6.57
C ASN A 230 2.71 -1.82 -6.56
N ILE A 231 1.88 -1.86 -7.60
CA ILE A 231 0.75 -2.79 -7.71
C ILE A 231 0.74 -3.52 -9.05
N ARG A 232 0.04 -4.64 -9.07
CA ARG A 232 -0.39 -5.33 -10.29
C ARG A 232 -1.90 -5.32 -10.34
N VAL A 233 -2.42 -4.82 -11.43
CA VAL A 233 -3.85 -4.79 -11.72
C VAL A 233 -4.20 -5.99 -12.58
N ASP A 234 -5.09 -6.86 -12.09
CA ASP A 234 -5.55 -8.04 -12.80
C ASP A 234 -6.97 -7.78 -13.36
N ALA A 235 -7.13 -7.87 -14.67
CA ALA A 235 -8.36 -7.57 -15.40
C ALA A 235 -8.81 -8.73 -16.29
N ARG A 236 -10.12 -8.83 -16.53
CA ARG A 236 -10.72 -9.71 -17.55
C ARG A 236 -11.51 -8.86 -18.54
N GLY A 237 -11.01 -8.77 -19.77
CA GLY A 237 -11.53 -7.81 -20.74
C GLY A 237 -11.40 -6.37 -20.21
N PRO A 238 -12.47 -5.56 -20.22
CA PRO A 238 -12.42 -4.18 -19.74
C PRO A 238 -12.59 -4.04 -18.22
N GLU A 239 -12.78 -5.14 -17.49
CA GLU A 239 -13.13 -5.12 -16.08
C GLU A 239 -11.94 -5.45 -15.19
N VAL A 240 -11.56 -4.51 -14.30
CA VAL A 240 -10.60 -4.75 -13.23
C VAL A 240 -11.26 -5.61 -12.17
N LEU A 241 -10.61 -6.75 -11.82
CA LEU A 241 -11.17 -7.74 -10.91
C LEU A 241 -10.46 -7.77 -9.56
N ARG A 242 -9.14 -7.52 -9.54
CA ARG A 242 -8.36 -7.45 -8.29
C ARG A 242 -7.09 -6.63 -8.47
N VAL A 243 -6.56 -6.17 -7.34
CA VAL A 243 -5.25 -5.52 -7.22
C VAL A 243 -4.40 -6.32 -6.25
N LEU A 244 -3.17 -6.59 -6.64
CA LEU A 244 -2.16 -7.31 -5.85
C LEU A 244 -0.91 -6.45 -5.68
N PRO A 245 -0.14 -6.62 -4.60
CA PRO A 245 1.12 -5.93 -4.43
C PRO A 245 2.16 -6.43 -5.45
N ARG A 246 3.10 -5.56 -5.78
CA ARG A 246 4.31 -5.84 -6.51
C ARG A 246 5.50 -5.38 -5.68
N LEU A 247 6.54 -6.20 -5.60
CA LEU A 247 7.72 -5.93 -4.80
C LEU A 247 8.38 -4.61 -5.20
N ASN A 248 8.58 -3.73 -4.22
CA ASN A 248 9.46 -2.58 -4.30
C ASN A 248 10.05 -2.28 -2.91
N GLU A 249 11.35 -2.55 -2.74
CA GLU A 249 12.06 -2.42 -1.47
C GLU A 249 12.04 -0.99 -0.92
N ASP A 250 12.08 0.02 -1.79
CA ASP A 250 12.15 1.43 -1.39
C ASP A 250 10.77 2.01 -1.03
N VAL A 251 9.68 1.40 -1.51
CA VAL A 251 8.33 1.96 -1.36
C VAL A 251 7.47 1.11 -0.44
N ASN A 252 6.94 -0.01 -0.94
CA ASN A 252 5.92 -0.80 -0.25
C ASN A 252 6.37 -2.19 0.18
N GLU A 253 7.63 -2.56 -0.07
CA GLU A 253 8.07 -3.95 0.08
C GLU A 253 7.12 -4.88 -0.69
N GLU A 254 6.36 -5.72 0.01
CA GLU A 254 5.38 -6.65 -0.56
C GLU A 254 3.95 -6.35 -0.09
N TRP A 255 3.72 -5.17 0.52
CA TRP A 255 2.46 -4.84 1.18
C TRP A 255 1.69 -3.76 0.45
N ILE A 256 0.37 -3.83 0.50
CA ILE A 256 -0.53 -2.74 0.09
C ILE A 256 -1.63 -2.54 1.12
N SER A 257 -2.19 -1.33 1.17
CA SER A 257 -3.31 -1.04 2.05
C SER A 257 -4.59 -1.72 1.55
N ASP A 258 -5.54 -1.95 2.45
CA ASP A 258 -6.86 -2.47 2.08
C ASP A 258 -7.61 -1.48 1.17
N LYS A 259 -7.37 -0.17 1.33
CA LYS A 259 -7.89 0.86 0.45
C LYS A 259 -7.39 0.66 -0.99
N THR A 260 -6.09 0.50 -1.17
CA THR A 260 -5.46 0.19 -2.47
C THR A 260 -6.04 -1.07 -3.09
N ARG A 261 -6.22 -2.12 -2.29
CA ARG A 261 -6.66 -3.45 -2.75
C ARG A 261 -8.11 -3.49 -3.19
N PHE A 262 -9.01 -2.81 -2.46
CA PHE A 262 -10.45 -3.03 -2.56
C PHE A 262 -11.25 -1.85 -3.13
N ALA A 263 -10.63 -0.69 -3.35
CA ALA A 263 -11.34 0.48 -3.91
C ALA A 263 -11.73 0.34 -5.39
N ILE A 264 -11.36 -0.75 -6.04
CA ILE A 264 -11.61 -1.01 -7.47
C ILE A 264 -13.09 -1.14 -7.84
N ASP A 265 -13.97 -1.40 -6.90
CA ASP A 265 -15.41 -1.46 -7.16
C ASP A 265 -15.99 -0.11 -7.57
N GLY A 266 -15.38 1.01 -7.15
CA GLY A 266 -15.67 2.36 -7.62
C GLY A 266 -15.46 2.55 -9.14
N LEU A 267 -14.53 1.81 -9.74
CA LEU A 267 -14.28 1.87 -11.19
C LEU A 267 -15.46 1.38 -12.04
N LYS A 268 -16.40 0.65 -11.47
CA LYS A 268 -17.55 0.03 -12.16
C LYS A 268 -18.84 0.85 -12.03
N ARG A 269 -18.84 1.90 -11.21
CA ARG A 269 -20.05 2.63 -10.84
C ARG A 269 -19.94 4.09 -11.19
N GLN A 270 -21.08 4.70 -11.54
CA GLN A 270 -21.21 6.13 -11.80
C GLN A 270 -20.18 6.70 -12.79
N ARG A 271 -19.72 5.88 -13.76
CA ARG A 271 -18.75 6.31 -14.76
C ARG A 271 -19.38 7.29 -15.73
N LEU A 272 -18.70 8.41 -15.96
CA LEU A 272 -19.03 9.37 -17.00
C LEU A 272 -18.44 8.87 -18.32
N ASP A 273 -19.28 8.35 -19.20
CA ASP A 273 -18.92 7.80 -20.52
C ASP A 273 -19.27 8.76 -21.68
N THR A 274 -20.08 9.76 -21.41
CA THR A 274 -20.49 10.80 -22.35
C THR A 274 -20.47 12.17 -21.68
N PRO A 275 -20.29 13.27 -22.45
CA PRO A 275 -20.45 14.60 -21.90
C PRO A 275 -21.93 14.94 -21.68
N TYR A 276 -22.18 15.75 -20.65
CA TYR A 276 -23.50 16.25 -20.30
C TYR A 276 -23.51 17.76 -20.27
N VAL A 277 -24.62 18.36 -20.70
CA VAL A 277 -24.86 19.81 -20.59
C VAL A 277 -26.20 20.03 -19.91
N ARG A 278 -26.27 21.00 -19.02
CA ARG A 278 -27.48 21.35 -18.28
C ARG A 278 -28.44 22.08 -19.22
N GLY A 279 -29.64 21.53 -19.38
CA GLY A 279 -30.71 22.13 -20.20
C GLY A 279 -31.43 23.26 -19.46
N ALA A 280 -32.32 23.96 -20.20
CA ALA A 280 -33.16 25.02 -19.65
C ALA A 280 -34.10 24.54 -18.52
N ASP A 281 -34.37 23.24 -18.45
CA ASP A 281 -35.14 22.57 -17.38
C ASP A 281 -34.30 22.28 -16.13
N GLY A 282 -33.05 22.70 -16.09
CA GLY A 282 -32.13 22.51 -14.98
C GLY A 282 -31.54 21.09 -14.89
N ARG A 283 -31.84 20.17 -15.84
CA ARG A 283 -31.34 18.78 -15.81
C ARG A 283 -30.16 18.61 -16.74
N LEU A 284 -29.20 17.78 -16.33
CA LEU A 284 -28.10 17.35 -17.18
C LEU A 284 -28.61 16.41 -18.27
N LYS A 285 -28.21 16.66 -19.52
CA LYS A 285 -28.58 15.87 -20.71
C LYS A 285 -27.32 15.44 -21.45
N ALA A 286 -27.25 14.17 -21.80
CA ALA A 286 -26.17 13.63 -22.62
C ALA A 286 -26.12 14.39 -23.99
N THR A 287 -24.89 14.68 -24.43
CA THR A 287 -24.66 15.44 -25.67
C THR A 287 -23.39 14.93 -26.38
N SER A 288 -23.07 15.51 -27.54
CA SER A 288 -21.81 15.23 -28.22
C SER A 288 -20.66 16.03 -27.61
N TRP A 289 -19.44 15.52 -27.73
CA TRP A 289 -18.21 16.24 -27.32
C TRP A 289 -18.12 17.62 -28.02
N THR A 290 -18.43 17.70 -29.31
CA THR A 290 -18.41 18.98 -30.03
C THR A 290 -19.38 19.99 -29.42
N ALA A 291 -20.60 19.57 -29.10
CA ALA A 291 -21.59 20.46 -28.50
C ALA A 291 -21.18 20.91 -27.10
N ALA A 292 -20.69 19.98 -26.24
CA ALA A 292 -20.22 20.30 -24.89
C ALA A 292 -19.01 21.26 -24.92
N LEU A 293 -18.02 20.99 -25.78
CA LEU A 293 -16.83 21.84 -25.91
C LEU A 293 -17.16 23.24 -26.46
N ASN A 294 -18.16 23.36 -27.34
CA ASN A 294 -18.63 24.67 -27.80
C ASN A 294 -19.23 25.47 -26.63
N VAL A 295 -20.05 24.85 -25.78
CA VAL A 295 -20.62 25.52 -24.59
C VAL A 295 -19.51 26.00 -23.67
N VAL A 296 -18.51 25.16 -23.41
CA VAL A 296 -17.34 25.51 -22.60
C VAL A 296 -16.58 26.68 -23.23
N ALA A 297 -16.27 26.59 -24.52
CA ALA A 297 -15.51 27.64 -25.22
C ALA A 297 -16.23 28.99 -25.24
N GLU A 298 -17.55 28.98 -25.49
CA GLU A 298 -18.38 30.20 -25.46
C GLU A 298 -18.38 30.82 -24.05
N LYS A 299 -18.54 29.99 -23.01
CA LYS A 299 -18.55 30.45 -21.62
C LYS A 299 -17.19 31.03 -21.20
N LEU A 300 -16.10 30.36 -21.52
CA LEU A 300 -14.75 30.85 -21.23
C LEU A 300 -14.43 32.16 -21.96
N LYS A 301 -14.85 32.30 -23.21
CA LYS A 301 -14.68 33.56 -23.98
C LYS A 301 -15.52 34.73 -23.44
N ALA A 302 -16.67 34.42 -22.86
CA ALA A 302 -17.59 35.42 -22.31
C ALA A 302 -17.25 35.85 -20.88
N THR A 303 -16.39 35.08 -20.18
CA THR A 303 -16.01 35.36 -18.79
C THR A 303 -14.62 36.00 -18.75
N ALA A 304 -14.47 37.11 -18.04
CA ALA A 304 -13.18 37.76 -17.87
C ALA A 304 -12.20 36.82 -17.10
N PRO A 305 -10.91 36.76 -17.46
CA PRO A 305 -9.95 35.80 -16.93
C PRO A 305 -9.85 35.79 -15.40
N GLU A 306 -9.95 36.97 -14.76
CA GLU A 306 -9.92 37.15 -13.32
C GLU A 306 -11.15 36.55 -12.60
N LYS A 307 -12.22 36.27 -13.33
CA LYS A 307 -13.46 35.64 -12.83
C LYS A 307 -13.54 34.13 -13.10
N ILE A 308 -12.49 33.55 -13.65
CA ILE A 308 -12.38 32.11 -13.90
C ILE A 308 -11.49 31.49 -12.82
N ALA A 309 -11.95 30.40 -12.24
CA ALA A 309 -11.19 29.58 -11.28
C ALA A 309 -10.98 28.17 -11.83
N VAL A 310 -9.80 27.57 -11.56
CA VAL A 310 -9.43 26.22 -11.99
C VAL A 310 -8.89 25.46 -10.80
N ILE A 311 -9.49 24.33 -10.47
CA ILE A 311 -9.12 23.51 -9.32
C ILE A 311 -8.80 22.09 -9.80
N ALA A 312 -7.60 21.60 -9.50
CA ALA A 312 -7.21 20.22 -9.76
C ALA A 312 -7.40 19.35 -8.51
N GLY A 313 -7.95 18.16 -8.72
CA GLY A 313 -8.21 17.16 -7.67
C GLY A 313 -7.01 16.28 -7.33
N ASP A 314 -7.20 15.41 -6.36
CA ASP A 314 -6.15 14.66 -5.69
C ASP A 314 -5.64 13.43 -6.46
N GLN A 315 -6.31 13.02 -7.54
CA GLN A 315 -5.95 11.86 -8.37
C GLN A 315 -5.68 12.22 -9.84
N VAL A 316 -5.52 13.50 -10.15
CA VAL A 316 -5.26 13.97 -11.51
C VAL A 316 -3.81 13.71 -11.90
N ASP A 317 -3.60 13.17 -13.10
CA ASP A 317 -2.25 12.98 -13.63
C ASP A 317 -1.56 14.31 -13.98
N ALA A 318 -0.22 14.26 -14.02
CA ALA A 318 0.60 15.45 -14.27
C ALA A 318 0.37 16.05 -15.66
N GLU A 319 0.12 15.20 -16.66
CA GLU A 319 -0.12 15.59 -18.04
C GLU A 319 -1.41 16.39 -18.18
N ALA A 320 -2.50 15.96 -17.52
CA ALA A 320 -3.76 16.68 -17.52
C ALA A 320 -3.64 18.02 -16.78
N MET A 321 -2.94 18.07 -15.65
CA MET A 321 -2.66 19.32 -14.96
C MET A 321 -1.82 20.27 -15.80
N PHE A 322 -0.77 19.77 -16.45
CA PHE A 322 0.06 20.57 -17.36
C PHE A 322 -0.75 21.15 -18.52
N ALA A 323 -1.58 20.34 -19.18
CA ALA A 323 -2.42 20.78 -20.27
C ALA A 323 -3.45 21.82 -19.83
N ALA A 324 -4.10 21.61 -18.70
CA ALA A 324 -5.04 22.57 -18.12
C ALA A 324 -4.35 23.89 -17.77
N LYS A 325 -3.20 23.83 -17.10
CA LYS A 325 -2.41 25.02 -16.78
C LYS A 325 -2.06 25.81 -18.03
N ALA A 326 -1.48 25.16 -19.04
CA ALA A 326 -1.11 25.80 -20.29
C ALA A 326 -2.32 26.47 -21.00
N LEU A 327 -3.48 25.80 -21.00
CA LEU A 327 -4.70 26.35 -21.57
C LEU A 327 -5.14 27.62 -20.81
N PHE A 328 -5.29 27.55 -19.50
CA PHE A 328 -5.86 28.64 -18.71
C PHE A 328 -4.90 29.82 -18.57
N GLU A 329 -3.60 29.58 -18.44
CA GLU A 329 -2.58 30.65 -18.49
C GLU A 329 -2.57 31.38 -19.85
N SER A 330 -2.78 30.64 -20.97
CA SER A 330 -2.82 31.25 -22.31
C SER A 330 -3.93 32.26 -22.49
N ILE A 331 -5.00 32.15 -21.70
CA ILE A 331 -6.13 33.09 -21.69
C ILE A 331 -6.10 34.05 -20.50
N GLY A 332 -5.00 34.08 -19.73
CA GLY A 332 -4.75 35.04 -18.69
C GLY A 332 -5.33 34.69 -17.30
N VAL A 333 -5.81 33.46 -17.08
CA VAL A 333 -6.35 33.01 -15.78
C VAL A 333 -5.21 32.83 -14.78
N GLN A 334 -5.36 33.42 -13.58
CA GLN A 334 -4.42 33.30 -12.48
C GLN A 334 -4.97 32.55 -11.27
N ASN A 335 -6.27 32.33 -11.20
CA ASN A 335 -6.93 31.57 -10.13
C ASN A 335 -6.86 30.06 -10.45
N ILE A 336 -5.68 29.46 -10.33
CA ILE A 336 -5.45 28.03 -10.54
C ILE A 336 -4.83 27.44 -9.27
N ASP A 337 -5.34 26.30 -8.77
CA ASP A 337 -4.79 25.68 -7.56
C ASP A 337 -5.02 24.16 -7.54
N CYS A 338 -4.01 23.40 -7.09
CA CYS A 338 -4.10 21.96 -6.84
C CYS A 338 -4.34 21.61 -5.36
N ARG A 339 -4.46 22.60 -4.48
CA ARG A 339 -4.58 22.41 -3.03
C ARG A 339 -6.05 22.51 -2.60
N GLN A 340 -6.90 21.59 -3.10
CA GLN A 340 -8.33 21.59 -2.76
C GLN A 340 -8.61 21.46 -1.25
N ASP A 341 -7.68 20.86 -0.48
CA ASP A 341 -7.69 20.75 0.99
C ASP A 341 -7.28 22.05 1.72
N GLY A 342 -6.83 23.06 0.98
CA GLY A 342 -6.41 24.35 1.55
C GLY A 342 -5.00 24.36 2.17
N MET A 343 -4.18 23.35 1.89
CA MET A 343 -2.79 23.23 2.37
C MET A 343 -1.96 24.51 2.14
N LYS A 344 -1.24 24.97 3.16
CA LYS A 344 -0.50 26.25 3.18
C LYS A 344 0.97 26.13 2.71
N ILE A 345 1.18 25.49 1.56
CA ILE A 345 2.48 25.50 0.86
C ILE A 345 2.48 26.67 -0.12
N ALA A 346 3.35 27.63 0.10
CA ALA A 346 3.38 28.85 -0.72
C ALA A 346 3.96 28.59 -2.12
N PRO A 347 3.51 29.34 -3.16
CA PRO A 347 4.19 29.38 -4.44
C PRO A 347 5.69 29.69 -4.27
N GLY A 348 6.54 29.02 -5.06
CA GLY A 348 8.00 29.18 -4.98
C GLY A 348 8.67 28.43 -3.82
N THR A 349 7.95 27.64 -3.03
CA THR A 349 8.56 26.72 -2.05
C THR A 349 9.49 25.75 -2.78
N PRO A 350 10.77 25.63 -2.38
CA PRO A 350 11.70 24.67 -3.00
C PRO A 350 11.18 23.23 -2.86
N ARG A 351 11.46 22.37 -3.84
CA ARG A 351 10.97 20.99 -3.91
C ARG A 351 11.21 20.20 -2.61
N GLY A 352 12.41 20.31 -2.02
CA GLY A 352 12.71 19.68 -0.72
C GLY A 352 11.85 20.18 0.45
N GLY A 353 11.07 21.24 0.28
CA GLY A 353 10.16 21.77 1.29
C GLY A 353 8.77 21.17 1.29
N TYR A 354 8.45 20.26 0.31
CA TYR A 354 7.14 19.64 0.23
C TYR A 354 7.15 18.14 -0.19
N ILE A 355 8.32 17.52 -0.25
CA ILE A 355 8.45 16.08 -0.49
C ILE A 355 8.94 15.36 0.77
N LEU A 356 8.89 14.04 0.77
CA LEU A 356 9.56 13.18 1.73
C LEU A 356 11.00 12.94 1.23
N ASN A 357 11.96 13.76 1.70
CA ASN A 357 13.30 13.82 1.12
C ASN A 357 14.08 12.51 1.19
N GLU A 358 13.98 11.76 2.29
CA GLU A 358 14.64 10.46 2.45
C GLU A 358 13.86 9.29 1.84
N GLY A 359 12.71 9.55 1.20
CA GLY A 359 11.80 8.52 0.76
C GLY A 359 11.16 7.75 1.92
N LEU A 360 10.36 6.74 1.59
CA LEU A 360 9.66 5.93 2.59
C LEU A 360 10.62 5.02 3.36
N SER A 361 11.60 4.42 2.68
CA SER A 361 12.64 3.57 3.28
C SER A 361 13.60 4.34 4.18
N GLY A 362 13.66 5.67 4.07
CA GLY A 362 14.50 6.52 4.91
C GLY A 362 14.21 6.38 6.41
N VAL A 363 12.96 6.09 6.79
CA VAL A 363 12.60 5.88 8.20
C VAL A 363 13.37 4.73 8.84
N GLU A 364 13.76 3.72 8.07
CA GLU A 364 14.52 2.56 8.54
C GLU A 364 15.96 2.93 8.96
N LYS A 365 16.48 4.06 8.49
CA LYS A 365 17.80 4.61 8.85
C LYS A 365 17.73 5.64 9.97
N SER A 366 16.52 6.08 10.33
CA SER A 366 16.28 7.09 11.36
C SER A 366 16.43 6.49 12.77
N ASP A 367 16.90 7.30 13.71
CA ASP A 367 16.96 6.94 15.14
C ASP A 367 15.89 7.67 15.97
N ARG A 368 15.21 8.67 15.38
CA ARG A 368 14.12 9.40 16.02
C ARG A 368 13.18 10.00 14.99
N LEU A 369 11.88 9.80 15.17
CA LEU A 369 10.85 10.31 14.29
C LEU A 369 9.92 11.27 15.05
N LEU A 370 9.68 12.46 14.49
CA LEU A 370 8.66 13.40 14.95
C LEU A 370 7.58 13.53 13.89
N LEU A 371 6.34 13.19 14.24
CA LEU A 371 5.15 13.34 13.41
C LEU A 371 4.38 14.59 13.85
N ILE A 372 4.11 15.49 12.93
CA ILE A 372 3.36 16.73 13.21
C ILE A 372 2.05 16.70 12.42
N GLY A 373 0.94 16.42 13.11
CA GLY A 373 -0.39 16.38 12.52
C GLY A 373 -0.52 15.38 11.38
N SER A 374 0.06 14.19 11.52
CA SER A 374 -0.04 13.06 10.59
C SER A 374 -0.40 11.79 11.36
N ASP A 375 -1.28 10.97 10.78
CA ASP A 375 -1.65 9.63 11.24
C ASP A 375 -1.23 8.58 10.19
N PRO A 376 0.05 8.15 10.18
CA PRO A 376 0.57 7.25 9.14
C PRO A 376 -0.20 5.94 9.01
N ARG A 377 -0.75 5.40 10.11
CA ARG A 377 -1.55 4.18 10.08
C ARG A 377 -2.75 4.31 9.15
N ARG A 378 -3.42 5.47 9.13
CA ARG A 378 -4.64 5.73 8.34
C ARG A 378 -4.36 6.39 7.00
N GLU A 379 -3.42 7.33 6.99
CA GLU A 379 -3.10 8.14 5.80
C GLU A 379 -2.20 7.40 4.83
N ALA A 380 -1.28 6.56 5.36
CA ALA A 380 -0.23 5.87 4.60
C ALA A 380 0.13 4.55 5.29
N ALA A 381 -0.80 3.58 5.33
CA ALA A 381 -0.71 2.37 6.14
C ALA A 381 0.59 1.57 5.93
N VAL A 382 1.09 1.51 4.69
CA VAL A 382 2.37 0.85 4.36
C VAL A 382 3.55 1.59 4.98
N PHE A 383 3.53 2.92 5.02
CA PHE A 383 4.54 3.70 5.73
C PHE A 383 4.46 3.50 7.24
N GLY A 384 3.23 3.40 7.79
CA GLY A 384 3.00 3.01 9.18
C GLY A 384 3.64 1.66 9.53
N ALA A 385 3.54 0.66 8.63
CA ALA A 385 4.20 -0.64 8.79
C ALA A 385 5.74 -0.53 8.79
N ARG A 386 6.33 0.34 7.95
CA ARG A 386 7.79 0.61 7.95
C ARG A 386 8.25 1.28 9.24
N ILE A 387 7.48 2.22 9.78
CA ILE A 387 7.76 2.84 11.10
C ILE A 387 7.74 1.76 12.18
N ARG A 388 6.72 0.87 12.17
CA ARG A 388 6.64 -0.26 13.09
C ARG A 388 7.84 -1.20 12.96
N LYS A 389 8.22 -1.58 11.74
CA LYS A 389 9.40 -2.40 11.46
C LYS A 389 10.64 -1.80 12.09
N ARG A 390 10.89 -0.49 11.87
CA ARG A 390 12.03 0.22 12.46
C ARG A 390 11.96 0.25 13.99
N TRP A 391 10.78 0.41 14.57
CA TRP A 391 10.60 0.40 16.02
C TRP A 391 10.93 -0.97 16.62
N LEU A 392 10.56 -2.07 15.98
CA LEU A 392 10.86 -3.44 16.43
C LEU A 392 12.35 -3.73 16.49
N GLU A 393 13.18 -3.06 15.71
CA GLU A 393 14.65 -3.16 15.76
C GLU A 393 15.25 -2.53 17.03
N GLY A 394 14.47 -1.73 17.75
CA GLY A 394 14.89 -1.06 18.99
C GLY A 394 15.63 0.26 18.77
N ASN A 395 15.92 0.96 19.88
CA ASN A 395 16.62 2.25 19.88
C ASN A 395 16.00 3.32 18.94
N PHE A 396 14.69 3.32 18.82
CA PHE A 396 13.93 4.25 18.00
C PHE A 396 12.75 4.81 18.78
N LYS A 397 12.56 6.12 18.76
CA LYS A 397 11.47 6.80 19.43
C LYS A 397 10.61 7.56 18.42
N VAL A 398 9.31 7.55 18.63
CA VAL A 398 8.35 8.29 17.82
C VAL A 398 7.65 9.33 18.70
N GLY A 399 7.88 10.60 18.41
CA GLY A 399 7.17 11.72 19.00
C GLY A 399 6.01 12.18 18.10
N VAL A 400 4.95 12.66 18.70
CA VAL A 400 3.75 13.10 17.99
C VAL A 400 3.30 14.46 18.50
N VAL A 401 3.10 15.38 17.57
CA VAL A 401 2.45 16.67 17.84
C VAL A 401 1.03 16.64 17.33
N GLY A 402 0.07 16.75 18.25
CA GLY A 402 -1.36 16.61 17.97
C GLY A 402 -1.93 15.27 18.45
N GLU A 403 -3.21 15.07 18.22
CA GLU A 403 -3.90 13.83 18.55
C GLU A 403 -3.84 12.87 17.36
N ILE A 404 -3.39 11.65 17.61
CA ILE A 404 -3.44 10.55 16.63
C ILE A 404 -4.03 9.31 17.30
N GLY A 405 -4.59 8.41 16.49
CA GLY A 405 -5.06 7.11 16.94
C GLY A 405 -3.91 6.14 17.31
N ASP A 406 -4.26 4.92 17.69
CA ASP A 406 -3.30 3.85 17.91
C ASP A 406 -2.47 3.59 16.64
N GLN A 407 -1.15 3.66 16.76
CA GLN A 407 -0.19 3.46 15.66
C GLN A 407 0.41 2.06 15.63
N THR A 408 -0.01 1.18 16.52
CA THR A 408 0.55 -0.17 16.70
C THR A 408 2.00 -0.20 17.20
N TYR A 409 2.56 0.94 17.55
CA TYR A 409 3.84 1.15 18.23
C TYR A 409 3.71 2.31 19.23
N PRO A 410 4.54 2.36 20.29
CA PRO A 410 4.48 3.44 21.28
C PRO A 410 4.83 4.80 20.67
N THR A 411 4.08 5.82 21.07
CA THR A 411 4.32 7.21 20.72
C THR A 411 4.43 8.07 21.97
N GLU A 412 5.25 9.12 21.92
CA GLU A 412 5.39 10.13 22.96
C GLU A 412 4.67 11.40 22.51
N LEU A 413 3.74 11.92 23.32
CA LEU A 413 3.10 13.20 23.01
C LEU A 413 4.11 14.34 23.23
N VAL A 414 4.33 15.13 22.19
CA VAL A 414 5.31 16.23 22.15
C VAL A 414 4.57 17.52 21.78
N SER A 415 4.89 18.64 22.45
CA SER A 415 4.42 19.96 21.99
C SER A 415 5.36 20.52 20.92
N LEU A 416 4.88 21.48 20.11
CA LEU A 416 5.74 22.15 19.13
C LEU A 416 6.94 22.84 19.82
N GLU A 417 6.74 23.38 21.02
CA GLU A 417 7.78 24.08 21.80
C GLU A 417 8.86 23.11 22.32
N SER A 418 8.48 21.88 22.68
CA SER A 418 9.40 20.84 23.19
C SER A 418 9.97 19.94 22.10
N ALA A 419 9.60 20.15 20.85
CA ALA A 419 10.02 19.33 19.72
C ALA A 419 11.53 19.31 19.53
N ALA A 420 12.21 20.44 19.72
CA ALA A 420 13.68 20.52 19.63
C ALA A 420 14.36 19.69 20.73
N GLU A 421 13.83 19.69 21.96
CA GLU A 421 14.33 18.88 23.08
C GLU A 421 14.13 17.37 22.78
N PHE A 422 12.96 16.99 22.26
CA PHE A 422 12.69 15.61 21.85
C PHE A 422 13.71 15.11 20.80
N LEU A 423 14.11 15.94 19.85
CA LEU A 423 15.06 15.59 18.79
C LEU A 423 16.54 15.66 19.23
N GLN A 424 16.82 16.25 20.38
CA GLN A 424 18.20 16.45 20.86
C GLN A 424 18.95 15.13 21.03
N GLY A 425 20.18 15.05 20.51
CA GLY A 425 21.06 13.88 20.61
C GLY A 425 20.77 12.76 19.62
N ALA A 426 19.79 12.91 18.73
CA ALA A 426 19.57 11.99 17.64
C ALA A 426 20.61 12.21 16.53
N ALA A 427 21.13 11.15 15.95
CA ALA A 427 22.12 11.20 14.87
C ALA A 427 21.44 11.40 13.50
N ARG A 428 20.29 10.77 13.30
CA ARG A 428 19.47 10.84 12.08
C ARG A 428 17.99 11.06 12.41
N PRO A 429 17.65 12.23 13.00
CA PRO A 429 16.26 12.53 13.29
C PRO A 429 15.48 12.81 12.01
N MET A 430 14.20 12.40 11.98
CA MET A 430 13.28 12.68 10.90
C MET A 430 12.07 13.46 11.42
N VAL A 431 11.72 14.55 10.77
CA VAL A 431 10.54 15.39 11.07
C VAL A 431 9.60 15.32 9.89
N ILE A 432 8.39 14.82 10.11
CA ILE A 432 7.37 14.67 9.08
C ILE A 432 6.14 15.50 9.44
N VAL A 433 5.70 16.32 8.49
CA VAL A 433 4.49 17.13 8.61
C VAL A 433 3.38 16.52 7.75
N GLY A 434 2.23 16.26 8.35
CA GLY A 434 1.07 15.73 7.64
C GLY A 434 0.23 16.82 6.96
N ALA A 435 -0.56 16.40 5.97
CA ALA A 435 -1.47 17.26 5.21
C ALA A 435 -2.46 18.00 6.13
N GLY A 436 -2.97 17.32 7.16
CA GLY A 436 -3.93 17.91 8.11
C GLY A 436 -3.36 19.10 8.89
N ALA A 437 -2.08 19.07 9.30
CA ALA A 437 -1.43 20.22 9.93
C ALA A 437 -1.24 21.38 8.96
N LEU A 438 -0.93 21.09 7.70
CA LEU A 438 -0.70 22.11 6.69
C LEU A 438 -1.98 22.78 6.17
N ALA A 439 -3.13 22.13 6.30
CA ALA A 439 -4.43 22.69 5.93
C ALA A 439 -4.99 23.70 6.97
N ARG A 440 -4.42 23.74 8.16
CA ARG A 440 -4.82 24.68 9.23
C ARG A 440 -4.51 26.12 8.85
N ALA A 441 -5.15 27.08 9.53
CA ALA A 441 -4.88 28.51 9.34
C ALA A 441 -3.43 28.89 9.64
N ASP A 442 -2.79 28.22 10.61
CA ASP A 442 -1.38 28.39 11.00
C ASP A 442 -0.42 27.44 10.26
N GLY A 443 -0.88 26.69 9.27
CA GLY A 443 -0.13 25.66 8.57
C GLY A 443 1.20 26.11 7.97
N ALA A 444 1.26 27.34 7.46
CA ALA A 444 2.52 27.94 6.97
C ALA A 444 3.57 28.13 8.09
N SER A 445 3.12 28.54 9.27
CA SER A 445 3.98 28.69 10.45
C SER A 445 4.45 27.35 10.99
N VAL A 446 3.55 26.34 11.00
CA VAL A 446 3.90 24.94 11.36
C VAL A 446 4.94 24.39 10.40
N LEU A 447 4.78 24.58 9.09
CA LEU A 447 5.74 24.15 8.07
C LEU A 447 7.12 24.79 8.28
N ALA A 448 7.15 26.10 8.48
CA ALA A 448 8.40 26.84 8.70
C ALA A 448 9.12 26.37 9.99
N HIS A 449 8.37 26.16 11.07
CA HIS A 449 8.91 25.65 12.33
C HIS A 449 9.44 24.22 12.17
N ALA A 450 8.67 23.31 11.57
CA ALA A 450 9.10 21.93 11.32
C ALA A 450 10.39 21.86 10.49
N ARG A 451 10.52 22.71 9.48
CA ARG A 451 11.77 22.82 8.68
C ARG A 451 12.95 23.30 9.52
N SER A 452 12.75 24.20 10.47
CA SER A 452 13.81 24.66 11.37
C SER A 452 14.30 23.60 12.37
N LEU A 453 13.45 22.58 12.65
CA LEU A 453 13.79 21.45 13.52
C LEU A 453 14.58 20.35 12.78
N ALA A 454 14.52 20.33 11.47
CA ALA A 454 15.10 19.25 10.68
C ALA A 454 16.63 19.33 10.63
N THR A 455 17.29 18.20 10.77
CA THR A 455 18.73 18.05 10.52
C THR A 455 18.95 17.90 9.01
N VAL A 456 19.79 18.78 8.46
CA VAL A 456 20.16 18.74 7.04
C VAL A 456 21.69 18.69 6.94
N THR A 457 22.18 17.61 6.32
CA THR A 457 23.59 17.39 6.00
C THR A 457 23.71 16.94 4.54
N ASP A 458 24.92 16.74 4.04
CA ASP A 458 25.14 16.21 2.68
C ASP A 458 24.61 14.79 2.51
N GLU A 459 24.48 14.02 3.61
CA GLU A 459 24.07 12.61 3.60
C GLU A 459 22.66 12.38 4.17
N TRP A 460 22.03 13.39 4.77
CA TRP A 460 20.73 13.25 5.45
C TRP A 460 19.92 14.53 5.39
N VAL A 461 18.71 14.42 4.87
CA VAL A 461 17.71 15.49 4.87
C VAL A 461 16.50 15.06 5.69
N GLY A 462 16.60 15.19 7.00
CA GLY A 462 15.63 14.72 7.98
C GLY A 462 14.29 15.49 7.98
N PHE A 463 13.86 16.03 6.86
CA PHE A 463 12.59 16.73 6.70
C PHE A 463 11.72 16.05 5.65
N GLY A 464 10.40 15.96 5.93
CA GLY A 464 9.45 15.45 4.97
C GLY A 464 8.04 16.00 5.16
N VAL A 465 7.28 15.97 4.07
CA VAL A 465 5.84 16.19 4.09
C VAL A 465 5.16 14.90 3.64
N LEU A 466 4.24 14.39 4.46
CA LEU A 466 3.40 13.25 4.10
C LEU A 466 2.07 13.78 3.56
N HIS A 467 1.92 13.65 2.24
CA HIS A 467 0.69 14.00 1.56
C HIS A 467 -0.34 12.86 1.66
N THR A 468 -1.61 13.22 1.53
CA THR A 468 -2.72 12.26 1.37
C THR A 468 -3.14 12.11 -0.08
N ALA A 469 -2.79 13.08 -0.92
CA ALA A 469 -3.14 13.15 -2.34
C ALA A 469 -1.97 12.72 -3.22
N ALA A 470 -2.16 11.71 -4.07
CA ALA A 470 -1.12 11.21 -4.98
C ALA A 470 -0.64 12.27 -5.98
N SER A 471 -1.53 13.13 -6.47
CA SER A 471 -1.23 14.17 -7.46
C SER A 471 -0.58 15.42 -6.90
N ARG A 472 -0.57 15.62 -5.57
CA ARG A 472 -0.19 16.88 -4.94
C ARG A 472 1.25 17.33 -5.29
N VAL A 473 2.21 16.42 -5.24
CA VAL A 473 3.61 16.75 -5.55
C VAL A 473 3.74 17.15 -7.02
N ALA A 474 3.06 16.45 -7.94
CA ALA A 474 3.05 16.82 -9.35
C ALA A 474 2.46 18.22 -9.57
N GLY A 475 1.36 18.55 -8.92
CA GLY A 475 0.76 19.89 -8.98
C GLY A 475 1.70 20.99 -8.47
N LEU A 476 2.43 20.73 -7.38
CA LEU A 476 3.44 21.66 -6.84
C LEU A 476 4.65 21.79 -7.77
N ASP A 477 5.16 20.68 -8.31
CA ASP A 477 6.28 20.66 -9.27
C ASP A 477 5.92 21.44 -10.57
N LEU A 478 4.67 21.31 -11.04
CA LEU A 478 4.15 22.05 -12.18
C LEU A 478 3.81 23.52 -11.85
N SER A 479 3.92 23.92 -10.59
CA SER A 479 3.43 25.22 -10.13
C SER A 479 1.96 25.46 -10.51
N PHE A 480 1.11 24.44 -10.35
CA PHE A 480 -0.34 24.56 -10.49
C PHE A 480 -0.91 25.26 -9.23
N LEU A 481 -0.53 26.50 -9.08
CA LEU A 481 -0.74 27.36 -7.91
C LEU A 481 -1.20 28.74 -8.38
N PRO A 482 -1.86 29.53 -7.50
CA PRO A 482 -2.27 30.88 -7.83
C PRO A 482 -1.14 31.75 -8.35
N GLY A 483 -1.42 32.46 -9.44
CA GLY A 483 -0.53 33.52 -9.95
C GLY A 483 -0.43 34.71 -8.97
N PRO A 484 0.37 35.75 -9.29
CA PRO A 484 0.59 36.88 -8.38
C PRO A 484 -0.67 37.60 -7.91
N GLU A 485 -1.71 37.67 -8.75
CA GLU A 485 -3.01 38.27 -8.43
C GLU A 485 -4.10 37.19 -8.24
N GLY A 486 -3.75 35.92 -8.31
CA GLY A 486 -4.65 34.78 -8.18
C GLY A 486 -5.01 34.49 -6.73
N GLN A 487 -6.11 33.79 -6.57
CA GLN A 487 -6.64 33.34 -5.28
C GLN A 487 -6.42 31.85 -5.10
N ASP A 488 -6.19 31.42 -3.83
CA ASP A 488 -6.24 30.02 -3.46
C ASP A 488 -7.69 29.47 -3.49
N VAL A 489 -7.88 28.18 -3.34
CA VAL A 489 -9.20 27.54 -3.39
C VAL A 489 -10.19 28.21 -2.42
N ALA A 490 -9.78 28.56 -1.22
CA ALA A 490 -10.63 29.23 -0.24
C ALA A 490 -11.08 30.61 -0.73
N GLY A 491 -10.16 31.39 -1.32
CA GLY A 491 -10.46 32.68 -1.94
C GLY A 491 -11.38 32.55 -3.15
N MET A 492 -11.13 31.55 -4.04
CA MET A 492 -11.99 31.25 -5.19
C MET A 492 -13.44 30.96 -4.75
N LEU A 493 -13.63 30.09 -3.75
CA LEU A 493 -14.95 29.74 -3.21
C LEU A 493 -15.64 30.93 -2.53
N ALA A 494 -14.89 31.77 -1.85
CA ALA A 494 -15.43 33.04 -1.30
C ALA A 494 -15.80 34.03 -2.43
N GLY A 495 -14.99 34.09 -3.49
CA GLY A 495 -15.22 34.91 -4.67
C GLY A 495 -16.52 34.60 -5.41
N ILE A 496 -16.96 33.34 -5.43
CA ILE A 496 -18.24 32.93 -6.01
C ILE A 496 -19.42 33.64 -5.32
N LYS A 497 -19.39 33.67 -3.98
CA LYS A 497 -20.46 34.28 -3.18
C LYS A 497 -20.60 35.80 -3.41
N THR A 498 -19.52 36.45 -3.81
CA THR A 498 -19.48 37.91 -4.05
C THR A 498 -19.60 38.27 -5.54
N GLY A 499 -19.68 37.30 -6.46
CA GLY A 499 -19.67 37.51 -7.89
C GLY A 499 -18.29 37.84 -8.47
N GLY A 500 -17.23 37.68 -7.69
CA GLY A 500 -15.85 37.81 -8.13
C GLY A 500 -15.36 36.62 -8.97
N ILE A 501 -15.94 35.44 -8.77
CA ILE A 501 -15.74 34.24 -9.60
C ILE A 501 -17.09 33.85 -10.20
N GLU A 502 -17.14 33.71 -11.53
CA GLU A 502 -18.36 33.40 -12.31
C GLU A 502 -18.28 32.02 -12.99
N THR A 503 -17.08 31.53 -13.26
CA THR A 503 -16.85 30.24 -13.92
C THR A 503 -15.80 29.44 -13.16
N VAL A 504 -16.11 28.18 -12.87
CA VAL A 504 -15.20 27.26 -12.17
C VAL A 504 -14.98 26.03 -13.04
N PHE A 505 -13.72 25.71 -13.29
CA PHE A 505 -13.29 24.46 -13.92
C PHE A 505 -12.73 23.51 -12.87
N LEU A 506 -13.38 22.37 -12.71
CA LEU A 506 -12.97 21.30 -11.79
C LEU A 506 -12.33 20.17 -12.58
N LEU A 507 -11.02 20.00 -12.46
CA LEU A 507 -10.27 18.92 -13.08
C LEU A 507 -10.16 17.77 -12.08
N GLY A 508 -11.08 16.82 -12.10
CA GLY A 508 -11.15 15.71 -11.14
C GLY A 508 -11.22 16.16 -9.67
N ALA A 509 -11.66 17.39 -9.43
CA ALA A 509 -11.77 17.93 -8.08
C ALA A 509 -13.19 17.70 -7.55
N ASP A 510 -13.33 16.80 -6.58
CA ASP A 510 -14.57 16.31 -6.01
C ASP A 510 -14.60 16.36 -4.47
N GLU A 511 -13.49 16.67 -3.80
CA GLU A 511 -13.39 16.80 -2.33
C GLU A 511 -13.58 18.25 -1.85
N ILE A 512 -14.38 19.05 -2.56
CA ILE A 512 -14.74 20.41 -2.17
C ILE A 512 -16.20 20.50 -1.77
N ASN A 513 -16.56 21.52 -0.98
CA ASN A 513 -17.97 21.75 -0.65
C ASN A 513 -18.71 22.32 -1.86
N PHE A 514 -19.45 21.50 -2.59
CA PHE A 514 -20.23 21.86 -3.77
C PHE A 514 -21.31 22.91 -3.51
N GLU A 515 -21.85 23.00 -2.30
CA GLU A 515 -22.74 24.09 -1.92
C GLU A 515 -22.09 25.48 -2.11
N SER A 516 -20.76 25.52 -1.99
CA SER A 516 -19.99 26.77 -2.19
C SER A 516 -19.86 27.17 -3.67
N LEU A 517 -20.21 26.29 -4.61
CA LEU A 517 -20.18 26.55 -6.07
C LEU A 517 -21.49 27.15 -6.57
N LYS A 518 -22.53 27.22 -5.76
CA LYS A 518 -23.81 27.81 -6.14
C LYS A 518 -23.65 29.27 -6.57
N GLY A 519 -24.11 29.56 -7.79
CA GLY A 519 -23.99 30.89 -8.41
C GLY A 519 -22.91 30.98 -9.49
N ALA A 520 -21.99 30.03 -9.57
CA ALA A 520 -21.02 29.93 -10.65
C ALA A 520 -21.49 28.97 -11.76
N PHE A 521 -20.96 29.17 -12.97
CA PHE A 521 -21.02 28.17 -14.02
C PHE A 521 -19.91 27.15 -13.80
N VAL A 522 -20.28 25.89 -13.52
CA VAL A 522 -19.33 24.83 -13.19
C VAL A 522 -19.09 23.96 -14.42
N ILE A 523 -17.82 23.75 -14.73
CA ILE A 523 -17.34 22.78 -15.73
C ILE A 523 -16.62 21.69 -14.94
N TYR A 524 -17.20 20.49 -14.87
CA TYR A 524 -16.58 19.33 -14.22
C TYR A 524 -16.01 18.38 -15.28
N GLN A 525 -14.72 18.13 -15.20
CA GLN A 525 -14.03 17.12 -16.01
C GLN A 525 -13.49 16.03 -15.06
N GLY A 526 -14.16 14.90 -15.04
CA GLY A 526 -13.81 13.76 -14.20
C GLY A 526 -14.26 12.46 -14.83
N ALA A 527 -13.86 11.34 -14.23
CA ALA A 527 -14.17 10.00 -14.71
C ALA A 527 -15.42 9.40 -14.03
N VAL A 528 -15.85 9.96 -12.91
CA VAL A 528 -16.96 9.49 -12.08
C VAL A 528 -17.92 10.65 -11.86
N GLY A 529 -19.22 10.39 -12.00
CA GLY A 529 -20.26 11.32 -11.61
C GLY A 529 -20.75 11.01 -10.21
N ASP A 530 -20.91 12.05 -9.41
CA ASP A 530 -21.46 12.00 -8.06
C ASP A 530 -22.47 13.13 -7.82
N ASP A 531 -22.89 13.34 -6.58
CA ASP A 531 -23.79 14.43 -6.20
C ASP A 531 -23.22 15.82 -6.56
N GLY A 532 -21.90 15.94 -6.63
CA GLY A 532 -21.23 17.17 -7.03
C GLY A 532 -21.26 17.40 -8.55
N ALA A 533 -21.19 16.34 -9.35
CA ALA A 533 -21.34 16.41 -10.80
C ALA A 533 -22.80 16.64 -11.23
N GLY A 534 -23.78 16.32 -10.38
CA GLY A 534 -25.21 16.53 -10.58
C GLY A 534 -25.63 17.97 -10.35
#